data_b368828f047aa8f6d6ad55c512b90cf1
#
_entry.id   b368828f047aa8f6d6ad55c512b90cf1
#
_cell.length_a   1.000
_cell.length_b   1.000
_cell.length_c   1.000
_cell.angle_alpha   90.00
_cell.angle_beta   90.00
_cell.angle_gamma   90.00
#
_symmetry.space_group_name_H-M   'P 1'
#
loop_
_entity.id
_entity.type
_entity.pdbx_description
1 polymer ?
#
loop_
_entity_poly.entity_id
_entity_poly.type
_entity_poly.pdbx_seq_one_letter_code
_entity_poly.pdbx_strand_id
1 'polypeptide(L)' 'MQKPNDDIRVGIIIFPYSSILRGWIATDGELVKNPIKAQRMAEEMNRSITIH' A
#
# COMPACT_ATOMS: atom_id res chain seq x y z
N MET A 1 -15.25 8.86 -5.72
CA MET A 1 -13.93 9.34 -6.15
C MET A 1 -12.91 9.03 -5.07
N GLN A 2 -11.77 8.48 -5.47
CA GLN A 2 -10.75 8.08 -4.52
C GLN A 2 -9.90 9.30 -4.11
N LYS A 3 -9.68 9.44 -2.81
CA LYS A 3 -8.84 10.51 -2.31
C LYS A 3 -7.37 10.11 -2.42
N PRO A 4 -6.47 11.08 -2.66
CA PRO A 4 -5.05 10.77 -2.77
C PRO A 4 -4.43 10.19 -1.49
N ASN A 5 -5.07 10.42 -0.34
CA ASN A 5 -4.57 9.95 0.94
C ASN A 5 -5.37 8.79 1.51
N ASP A 6 -6.07 8.06 0.65
CA ASP A 6 -6.79 6.86 1.07
C ASP A 6 -5.85 5.68 1.19
N ASP A 7 -6.26 4.69 1.99
CA ASP A 7 -5.53 3.44 2.09
C ASP A 7 -5.42 2.80 0.72
N ILE A 8 -4.29 2.14 0.48
CA ILE A 8 -4.08 1.42 -0.77
C ILE A 8 -4.52 -0.02 -0.57
N ARG A 9 -5.37 -0.49 -1.49
CA ARG A 9 -5.89 -1.86 -1.44
C ARG A 9 -5.67 -2.53 -2.78
N VAL A 10 -5.01 -3.68 -2.74
CA VAL A 10 -4.79 -4.51 -3.92
C VAL A 10 -5.06 -5.95 -3.51
N GLY A 11 -6.20 -6.50 -3.96
CA GLY A 11 -6.59 -7.83 -3.55
C GLY A 11 -6.73 -7.91 -2.03
N ILE A 12 -5.94 -8.76 -1.40
CA ILE A 12 -5.95 -8.92 0.05
C ILE A 12 -4.91 -8.03 0.74
N ILE A 13 -4.13 -7.30 -0.04
CA ILE A 13 -3.09 -6.43 0.52
C ILE A 13 -3.69 -5.06 0.82
N ILE A 14 -3.45 -4.56 2.03
CA ILE A 14 -3.92 -3.25 2.45
C ILE A 14 -2.76 -2.50 3.07
N PHE A 15 -2.47 -1.31 2.51
CA PHE A 15 -1.49 -0.39 3.07
C PHE A 15 -2.25 0.79 3.66
N PRO A 16 -2.43 0.85 4.99
CA PRO A 16 -3.14 1.98 5.60
C PRO A 16 -2.33 3.27 5.48
N TYR A 17 -3.03 4.36 5.28
CA TYR A 17 -2.40 5.66 5.22
C TYR A 17 -2.29 6.27 6.61
N SER A 18 -1.12 6.79 6.95
CA SER A 18 -0.90 7.49 8.20
C SER A 18 -0.78 8.99 7.93
N SER A 19 -1.76 9.75 8.42
CA SER A 19 -1.73 11.21 8.24
C SER A 19 -0.61 11.85 9.07
N ILE A 20 -0.24 11.22 10.17
CA ILE A 20 0.85 11.72 11.01
C ILE A 20 2.19 11.56 10.30
N LEU A 21 2.43 10.39 9.74
CA LEU A 21 3.69 10.09 9.06
C LEU A 21 3.66 10.49 7.59
N ARG A 22 2.48 10.84 7.09
CA ARG A 22 2.25 11.27 5.71
C ARG A 22 2.72 10.24 4.70
N GLY A 23 2.29 9.01 4.92
CA GLY A 23 2.66 7.92 4.03
C GLY A 23 1.85 6.68 4.32
N TRP A 24 2.12 5.64 3.56
CA TRP A 24 1.43 4.36 3.69
C TRP A 24 2.32 3.39 4.45
N ILE A 25 1.69 2.59 5.31
CA ILE A 25 2.42 1.59 6.08
C ILE A 25 2.28 0.25 5.36
N ALA A 26 3.40 -0.28 4.90
CA ALA A 26 3.40 -1.57 4.24
C ALA A 26 3.16 -2.69 5.25
N THR A 27 2.92 -3.90 4.75
CA THR A 27 2.60 -5.03 5.62
C THR A 27 3.74 -5.40 6.56
N ASP A 28 4.98 -5.06 6.17
CA ASP A 28 6.15 -5.30 7.01
C ASP A 28 6.47 -4.14 7.93
N GLY A 29 5.62 -3.09 7.92
CA GLY A 29 5.81 -1.93 8.76
C GLY A 29 6.62 -0.82 8.13
N GLU A 30 7.04 -0.98 6.88
CA GLU A 30 7.83 0.05 6.20
C GLU A 30 6.96 1.24 5.82
N LEU A 31 7.46 2.45 6.04
CA LEU A 31 6.77 3.67 5.65
C LEU A 31 7.11 4.01 4.21
N VAL A 32 6.08 4.16 3.38
CA VAL A 32 6.24 4.51 1.96
C VAL A 32 5.49 5.82 1.71
N LYS A 33 6.21 6.86 1.35
CA LYS A 33 5.62 8.18 1.16
C LYS A 33 5.17 8.44 -0.27
N ASN A 34 5.70 7.70 -1.23
CA ASN A 34 5.35 7.88 -2.63
C ASN A 34 4.15 6.99 -2.97
N PRO A 35 3.01 7.58 -3.39
CA PRO A 35 1.81 6.78 -3.67
C PRO A 35 2.01 5.78 -4.80
N ILE A 36 2.78 6.15 -5.82
CA ILE A 36 3.02 5.24 -6.94
C ILE A 36 3.85 4.05 -6.48
N LYS A 37 4.87 4.31 -5.67
CA LYS A 37 5.71 3.24 -5.14
C LYS A 37 4.90 2.33 -4.21
N ALA A 38 4.06 2.93 -3.36
CA ALA A 38 3.23 2.14 -2.46
C ALA A 38 2.26 1.25 -3.23
N GLN A 39 1.66 1.78 -4.29
CA GLN A 39 0.76 1.01 -5.14
C GLN A 39 1.48 -0.17 -5.77
N ARG A 40 2.68 0.07 -6.31
CA ARG A 40 3.47 -0.99 -6.93
C ARG A 40 3.86 -2.06 -5.92
N MET A 41 4.26 -1.64 -4.72
CA MET A 41 4.62 -2.59 -3.68
C MET A 41 3.43 -3.48 -3.31
N ALA A 42 2.25 -2.88 -3.20
CA ALA A 42 1.05 -3.64 -2.88
C ALA A 42 0.72 -4.64 -3.98
N GLU A 43 0.86 -4.24 -5.24
CA GLU A 43 0.60 -5.11 -6.37
C GLU A 43 1.59 -6.28 -6.40
N GLU A 44 2.85 -6.00 -6.14
CA GLU A 44 3.88 -7.04 -6.10
C GLU A 44 3.62 -8.04 -4.99
N MET A 45 3.26 -7.55 -3.81
CA MET A 45 2.95 -8.41 -2.68
C MET A 45 1.74 -9.29 -2.96
N ASN A 46 0.70 -8.70 -3.55
CA ASN A 46 -0.51 -9.45 -3.87
C ASN A 46 -0.20 -10.53 -4.90
N ARG A 47 0.63 -10.22 -5.89
CA ARG A 47 1.02 -11.18 -6.90
C ARG A 47 1.79 -12.35 -6.28
N SER A 48 2.71 -12.04 -5.36
CA SER A 48 3.49 -13.09 -4.70
C SER A 48 2.61 -14.04 -3.90
N ILE A 49 1.55 -13.51 -3.30
CA ILE A 49 0.66 -14.33 -2.49
C ILE A 49 -0.24 -15.20 -3.36
N THR A 50 -0.65 -14.68 -4.52
CA THR A 50 -1.64 -15.37 -5.37
C THR A 50 -1.01 -16.34 -6.37
N ILE A 51 0.29 -16.30 -6.56
CA ILE A 51 0.98 -17.21 -7.48
C ILE A 51 1.34 -18.49 -6.73
N HIS A 52 0.99 -19.60 -7.32
CA HIS A 52 1.27 -20.91 -6.75
C HIS A 52 2.24 -21.68 -7.63
#